data_6dbf55457cbc2d24bb549e6165808640
#
_entry.id   6dbf55457cbc2d24bb549e6165808640
#
_cell.length_a   1.000
_cell.length_b   1.000
_cell.length_c   1.000
_cell.angle_alpha   90.00
_cell.angle_beta   90.00
_cell.angle_gamma   90.00
#
_symmetry.space_group_name_H-M   'P 1'
#
loop_
_entity.id
_entity.type
_entity.pdbx_description
1 polymer ?
#
loop_
_entity_poly.entity_id
_entity_poly.type
_entity_poly.pdbx_seq_one_letter_code
_entity_poly.pdbx_strand_id
1 'polypeptide(L)'
;MAWHGKPSGGYSMSSTEGTENIYEMHYMFDAAGYTLESQAGIIGNVVNESALNVWRWQGDTVNMYYGGYGLFQYTASTSAATDRYIDVCANLPYYAPNLSTSSVTQGALVTDAICQMNVFTSDYLNKWHATIWRSYWPANQTLRNMVNNILNTWGNGTTLSQYQFSQITSVSDAAVAFLGAFEGPQYPNYQPRIDSANAVYQILQGAPPGPGPGPGPTPITTGKMPVWMMLKPWYRRF
;
A
#
# COMPACT_ATOMS: atom_id res chain seq x y z
N MET A 1 -9.43 -13.68 7.93
CA MET A 1 -8.34 -12.86 7.39
C MET A 1 -7.02 -13.56 7.63
N ALA A 2 -6.31 -13.84 6.57
CA ALA A 2 -5.07 -14.61 6.60
C ALA A 2 -3.94 -13.78 5.97
N TRP A 3 -3.47 -12.79 6.70
CA TRP A 3 -2.24 -12.08 6.32
C TRP A 3 -1.02 -12.99 6.48
N HIS A 4 -0.07 -12.87 5.57
CA HIS A 4 1.18 -13.61 5.56
C HIS A 4 2.37 -12.67 5.54
N GLY A 5 3.39 -13.01 6.34
CA GLY A 5 4.63 -12.25 6.43
C GLY A 5 5.79 -13.15 6.84
N LYS A 6 6.98 -12.80 6.36
CA LYS A 6 8.23 -13.47 6.71
C LYS A 6 9.39 -12.46 6.68
N PRO A 7 10.48 -12.71 7.42
CA PRO A 7 11.56 -11.72 7.56
C PRO A 7 12.28 -11.38 6.26
N SER A 8 12.30 -12.31 5.30
CA SER A 8 12.98 -12.11 4.02
C SER A 8 12.25 -12.79 2.88
N GLY A 9 12.52 -12.35 1.65
CA GLY A 9 11.87 -12.80 0.43
C GLY A 9 10.41 -12.35 0.35
N GLY A 10 9.71 -12.85 -0.63
CA GLY A 10 8.31 -12.52 -0.89
C GLY A 10 7.47 -13.74 -1.23
N TYR A 11 6.23 -13.48 -1.62
CA TYR A 11 5.28 -14.47 -2.08
C TYR A 11 5.00 -14.29 -3.57
N SER A 12 4.84 -15.38 -4.30
CA SER A 12 4.31 -15.32 -5.67
C SER A 12 2.82 -14.97 -5.63
N MET A 13 2.35 -14.22 -6.61
CA MET A 13 0.91 -13.97 -6.78
C MET A 13 0.08 -15.24 -6.92
N SER A 14 0.69 -16.32 -7.41
CA SER A 14 0.05 -17.64 -7.60
C SER A 14 0.21 -18.57 -6.39
N SER A 15 0.95 -18.19 -5.36
CA SER A 15 0.97 -18.96 -4.10
C SER A 15 -0.27 -18.66 -3.29
N THR A 16 -0.64 -19.60 -2.41
CA THR A 16 -1.77 -19.41 -1.48
C THR A 16 -1.60 -18.14 -0.66
N GLU A 17 -0.44 -17.96 -0.06
CA GLU A 17 -0.13 -16.81 0.80
C GLU A 17 -0.14 -15.48 0.04
N GLY A 18 0.40 -15.48 -1.19
CA GLY A 18 0.39 -14.29 -2.03
C GLY A 18 -1.03 -13.91 -2.46
N THR A 19 -1.83 -14.88 -2.87
CA THR A 19 -3.24 -14.67 -3.23
C THR A 19 -4.06 -14.20 -2.03
N GLU A 20 -3.84 -14.77 -0.84
CA GLU A 20 -4.53 -14.36 0.38
C GLU A 20 -4.15 -12.92 0.77
N ASN A 21 -2.88 -12.52 0.68
CA ASN A 21 -2.48 -11.12 0.90
C ASN A 21 -3.12 -10.17 -0.13
N ILE A 22 -3.25 -10.58 -1.39
CA ILE A 22 -3.98 -9.79 -2.41
C ILE A 22 -5.44 -9.59 -2.00
N TYR A 23 -6.12 -10.63 -1.55
CA TYR A 23 -7.52 -10.55 -1.13
C TYR A 23 -7.70 -9.68 0.11
N GLU A 24 -6.80 -9.77 1.08
CA GLU A 24 -6.86 -8.92 2.28
C GLU A 24 -6.69 -7.43 1.94
N MET A 25 -5.75 -7.10 1.06
CA MET A 25 -5.62 -5.72 0.55
C MET A 25 -6.88 -5.30 -0.21
N HIS A 26 -7.40 -6.17 -1.07
CA HIS A 26 -8.64 -5.92 -1.81
C HIS A 26 -9.79 -5.54 -0.89
N TYR A 27 -10.08 -6.33 0.14
CA TYR A 27 -11.20 -6.06 1.05
C TYR A 27 -11.05 -4.72 1.78
N MET A 28 -9.84 -4.33 2.12
CA MET A 28 -9.59 -3.03 2.76
C MET A 28 -9.75 -1.87 1.79
N PHE A 29 -9.30 -2.00 0.55
CA PHE A 29 -9.47 -0.97 -0.48
C PHE A 29 -10.94 -0.86 -0.95
N ASP A 30 -11.63 -1.98 -1.08
CA ASP A 30 -13.06 -2.01 -1.41
C ASP A 30 -13.86 -1.26 -0.34
N ALA A 31 -13.60 -1.55 0.92
CA ALA A 31 -14.20 -0.84 2.05
C ALA A 31 -13.88 0.67 2.07
N ALA A 32 -12.76 1.07 1.47
CA ALA A 32 -12.34 2.47 1.33
C ALA A 32 -12.87 3.14 0.03
N GLY A 33 -13.62 2.40 -0.80
CA GLY A 33 -14.28 2.92 -2.00
C GLY A 33 -13.38 3.03 -3.24
N TYR A 34 -12.30 2.25 -3.31
CA TYR A 34 -11.43 2.17 -4.48
C TYR A 34 -12.06 1.29 -5.57
N THR A 35 -11.97 1.70 -6.84
CA THR A 35 -12.33 0.86 -7.98
C THR A 35 -11.43 -0.38 -8.05
N LEU A 36 -11.89 -1.45 -8.69
CA LEU A 36 -11.10 -2.68 -8.83
C LEU A 36 -9.79 -2.42 -9.58
N GLU A 37 -9.82 -1.54 -10.57
CA GLU A 37 -8.65 -1.16 -11.37
C GLU A 37 -7.64 -0.35 -10.54
N SER A 38 -8.10 0.58 -9.70
CA SER A 38 -7.21 1.33 -8.83
C SER A 38 -6.57 0.45 -7.76
N GLN A 39 -7.32 -0.51 -7.22
CA GLN A 39 -6.80 -1.54 -6.32
C GLN A 39 -5.72 -2.39 -7.00
N ALA A 40 -6.01 -2.87 -8.22
CA ALA A 40 -5.04 -3.65 -8.99
C ALA A 40 -3.76 -2.84 -9.28
N GLY A 41 -3.90 -1.56 -9.59
CA GLY A 41 -2.77 -0.65 -9.78
C GLY A 41 -1.88 -0.54 -8.55
N ILE A 42 -2.47 -0.37 -7.36
CA ILE A 42 -1.73 -0.34 -6.08
C ILE A 42 -1.06 -1.68 -5.83
N ILE A 43 -1.83 -2.77 -5.83
CA ILE A 43 -1.34 -4.10 -5.47
C ILE A 43 -0.26 -4.58 -6.46
N GLY A 44 -0.37 -4.23 -7.75
CA GLY A 44 0.65 -4.49 -8.75
C GLY A 44 1.98 -3.78 -8.44
N ASN A 45 1.94 -2.58 -7.88
CA ASN A 45 3.12 -1.91 -7.36
C ASN A 45 3.67 -2.63 -6.12
N VAL A 46 2.82 -3.03 -5.18
CA VAL A 46 3.20 -3.81 -3.98
C VAL A 46 3.89 -5.12 -4.36
N VAL A 47 3.45 -5.80 -5.43
CA VAL A 47 4.14 -6.99 -5.97
C VAL A 47 5.60 -6.68 -6.29
N ASN A 48 5.86 -5.53 -6.90
CA ASN A 48 7.22 -5.13 -7.30
C ASN A 48 8.05 -4.58 -6.12
N GLU A 49 7.43 -3.98 -5.11
CA GLU A 49 8.13 -3.42 -3.95
C GLU A 49 8.46 -4.49 -2.90
N SER A 50 7.46 -5.21 -2.45
CA SER A 50 7.60 -6.14 -1.32
C SER A 50 7.39 -7.61 -1.70
N ALA A 51 7.03 -7.90 -2.95
CA ALA A 51 6.54 -9.21 -3.36
C ALA A 51 5.43 -9.72 -2.40
N LEU A 52 4.46 -8.86 -2.12
CA LEU A 52 3.29 -9.16 -1.27
C LEU A 52 3.62 -9.53 0.19
N ASN A 53 4.82 -9.23 0.67
CA ASN A 53 5.23 -9.61 2.02
C ASN A 53 5.07 -8.42 2.99
N VAL A 54 4.17 -8.57 3.95
CA VAL A 54 3.88 -7.57 4.99
C VAL A 54 5.13 -7.17 5.79
N TRP A 55 6.08 -8.09 5.95
CA TRP A 55 7.27 -7.89 6.77
C TRP A 55 8.58 -7.81 5.99
N ARG A 56 8.51 -7.55 4.70
CA ARG A 56 9.71 -7.46 3.89
C ARG A 56 10.53 -6.23 4.23
N TRP A 57 11.81 -6.45 4.50
CA TRP A 57 12.81 -5.42 4.58
C TRP A 57 13.51 -5.23 3.24
N GLN A 58 13.88 -4.00 2.93
CA GLN A 58 14.61 -3.69 1.70
C GLN A 58 15.89 -4.54 1.61
N GLY A 59 16.12 -5.16 0.46
CA GLY A 59 17.27 -6.04 0.23
C GLY A 59 17.27 -7.29 1.13
N ASP A 60 16.13 -7.66 1.71
CA ASP A 60 15.98 -8.80 2.62
C ASP A 60 16.93 -8.75 3.85
N THR A 61 17.37 -7.54 4.21
CA THR A 61 18.22 -7.29 5.39
C THR A 61 17.37 -6.81 6.55
N VAL A 62 17.14 -7.70 7.51
CA VAL A 62 16.37 -7.40 8.74
C VAL A 62 17.03 -6.26 9.51
N ASN A 63 16.21 -5.32 10.03
CA ASN A 63 16.65 -4.15 10.79
C ASN A 63 17.50 -3.15 9.98
N MET A 64 17.32 -3.06 8.68
CA MET A 64 17.88 -1.98 7.92
C MET A 64 17.19 -0.66 8.29
N TYR A 65 17.71 0.02 9.31
CA TYR A 65 17.08 1.18 9.95
C TYR A 65 16.70 2.31 8.98
N TYR A 66 17.39 2.39 7.84
CA TYR A 66 17.14 3.36 6.76
C TYR A 66 16.59 2.74 5.48
N GLY A 67 16.23 1.45 5.52
CA GLY A 67 15.68 0.73 4.38
C GLY A 67 14.17 0.76 4.34
N GLY A 68 13.61 0.48 3.17
CA GLY A 68 12.17 0.29 3.01
C GLY A 68 11.67 -0.92 3.80
N TYR A 69 10.44 -0.82 4.33
CA TYR A 69 9.80 -1.86 5.10
C TYR A 69 8.34 -2.03 4.70
N GLY A 70 7.90 -3.28 4.72
CA GLY A 70 6.49 -3.66 4.56
C GLY A 70 5.99 -3.66 3.13
N LEU A 71 4.67 -3.70 2.99
CA LEU A 71 3.98 -3.80 1.69
C LEU A 71 4.38 -2.68 0.74
N PHE A 72 4.46 -1.47 1.23
CA PHE A 72 4.71 -0.25 0.47
C PHE A 72 6.17 0.22 0.54
N GLN A 73 7.06 -0.58 1.10
CA GLN A 73 8.47 -0.24 1.29
C GLN A 73 8.67 1.17 1.86
N TYR A 74 7.92 1.51 2.90
CA TYR A 74 8.10 2.78 3.60
C TYR A 74 9.54 2.92 4.07
N THR A 75 10.20 4.00 3.64
CA THR A 75 11.59 4.26 3.96
C THR A 75 11.70 5.36 4.99
N ALA A 76 12.43 5.11 6.08
CA ALA A 76 12.78 6.16 7.02
C ALA A 76 13.77 7.11 6.37
N SER A 77 13.49 8.41 6.44
CA SER A 77 14.47 9.41 6.03
C SER A 77 15.54 9.57 7.11
N THR A 78 16.76 9.92 6.68
CA THR A 78 17.88 10.19 7.58
C THR A 78 17.65 11.40 8.51
N SER A 79 16.68 12.24 8.21
CA SER A 79 16.15 13.25 9.13
C SER A 79 14.92 12.67 9.82
N ALA A 80 15.02 12.37 11.10
CA ALA A 80 14.02 11.73 11.94
C ALA A 80 12.60 12.36 11.92
N ALA A 81 12.36 13.34 11.09
CA ALA A 81 11.12 14.11 11.06
C ALA A 81 10.10 13.68 9.99
N THR A 82 10.46 12.84 9.01
CA THR A 82 9.63 12.71 7.81
C THR A 82 9.03 11.33 7.53
N ASP A 83 9.44 10.28 8.23
CA ASP A 83 8.84 8.96 8.04
C ASP A 83 8.14 8.45 9.30
N ARG A 84 7.01 9.10 9.59
CA ARG A 84 6.16 8.80 10.76
C ARG A 84 5.60 7.38 10.76
N TYR A 85 5.70 6.66 9.65
CA TYR A 85 5.26 5.27 9.60
C TYR A 85 6.06 4.41 10.57
N ILE A 86 7.39 4.52 10.53
CA ILE A 86 8.24 3.79 11.49
C ILE A 86 7.94 4.26 12.90
N ASP A 87 7.73 5.56 13.13
CA ASP A 87 7.36 6.07 14.44
C ASP A 87 5.98 5.57 14.89
N VAL A 88 5.01 5.55 13.99
CA VAL A 88 3.65 5.03 14.30
C VAL A 88 3.68 3.54 14.56
N CYS A 89 4.36 2.77 13.71
CA CYS A 89 4.42 1.32 13.86
C CYS A 89 5.42 0.87 14.93
N ALA A 90 6.48 1.64 15.20
CA ALA A 90 7.41 1.38 16.30
C ALA A 90 6.76 1.47 17.68
N ASN A 91 5.67 2.23 17.79
CA ASN A 91 4.88 2.30 19.02
C ASN A 91 3.79 1.21 19.11
N LEU A 92 3.62 0.40 18.07
CA LEU A 92 2.77 -0.78 18.16
C LEU A 92 3.54 -1.91 18.83
N PRO A 93 2.91 -2.68 19.75
CA PRO A 93 3.59 -3.75 20.49
C PRO A 93 4.11 -4.88 19.58
N TYR A 94 3.78 -4.83 18.32
CA TYR A 94 4.10 -5.85 17.31
C TYR A 94 5.04 -5.36 16.20
N TYR A 95 5.42 -4.09 16.19
CA TYR A 95 6.53 -3.63 15.36
C TYR A 95 7.80 -4.25 15.93
N ALA A 96 8.19 -5.36 15.38
CA ALA A 96 9.34 -6.08 15.84
C ALA A 96 10.50 -5.86 14.87
N PRO A 97 11.39 -4.89 15.12
CA PRO A 97 12.65 -4.80 14.39
C PRO A 97 13.50 -6.07 14.54
N ASN A 98 13.19 -6.93 15.52
CA ASN A 98 13.91 -8.16 15.84
C ASN A 98 13.05 -9.42 15.58
N LEU A 99 12.34 -9.48 14.47
CA LEU A 99 11.58 -10.67 14.10
C LEU A 99 12.52 -11.88 13.90
N SER A 100 12.83 -12.56 15.00
CA SER A 100 13.14 -13.97 14.91
C SER A 100 11.84 -14.69 14.58
N THR A 101 11.85 -15.47 13.52
CA THR A 101 10.69 -16.20 12.97
C THR A 101 9.93 -17.07 13.96
N SER A 102 10.48 -17.33 15.14
CA SER A 102 9.92 -18.22 16.16
C SER A 102 8.96 -17.57 17.15
N SER A 103 8.82 -16.26 17.13
CA SER A 103 8.01 -15.54 18.14
C SER A 103 6.86 -14.71 17.59
N VAL A 104 6.65 -14.71 16.27
CA VAL A 104 5.63 -13.88 15.65
C VAL A 104 4.29 -14.58 15.66
N THR A 105 3.33 -13.98 16.33
CA THR A 105 1.95 -14.47 16.32
C THR A 105 1.20 -13.97 15.10
N GLN A 106 0.20 -14.73 14.65
CA GLN A 106 -0.70 -14.29 13.58
C GLN A 106 -1.39 -12.96 13.92
N GLY A 107 -1.68 -12.71 15.19
CA GLY A 107 -2.28 -11.46 15.64
C GLY A 107 -1.36 -10.25 15.44
N ALA A 108 -0.06 -10.42 15.67
CA ALA A 108 0.94 -9.36 15.40
C ALA A 108 1.01 -9.00 13.92
N LEU A 109 1.03 -10.02 13.07
CA LEU A 109 1.06 -9.86 11.62
C LEU A 109 -0.18 -9.11 11.10
N VAL A 110 -1.37 -9.50 11.54
CA VAL A 110 -2.63 -8.85 11.16
C VAL A 110 -2.62 -7.37 11.60
N THR A 111 -2.17 -7.10 12.81
CA THR A 111 -2.12 -5.73 13.34
C THR A 111 -1.18 -4.85 12.53
N ASP A 112 -0.01 -5.36 12.17
CA ASP A 112 0.98 -4.63 11.36
C ASP A 112 0.46 -4.39 9.94
N ALA A 113 -0.10 -5.41 9.28
CA ALA A 113 -0.69 -5.28 7.96
C ALA A 113 -1.81 -4.21 7.93
N ILE A 114 -2.73 -4.25 8.89
CA ILE A 114 -3.79 -3.25 9.01
C ILE A 114 -3.22 -1.86 9.24
N CYS A 115 -2.17 -1.72 10.05
CA CYS A 115 -1.50 -0.43 10.25
C CYS A 115 -0.94 0.11 8.94
N GLN A 116 -0.22 -0.69 8.17
CA GLN A 116 0.34 -0.30 6.88
C GLN A 116 -0.73 0.16 5.91
N MET A 117 -1.82 -0.58 5.81
CA MET A 117 -2.97 -0.24 4.96
C MET A 117 -3.65 1.06 5.39
N ASN A 118 -3.86 1.25 6.69
CA ASN A 118 -4.49 2.46 7.23
C ASN A 118 -3.61 3.70 7.04
N VAL A 119 -2.29 3.58 7.21
CA VAL A 119 -1.34 4.67 6.95
C VAL A 119 -1.44 5.11 5.48
N PHE A 120 -1.55 4.16 4.56
CA PHE A 120 -1.73 4.47 3.15
C PHE A 120 -3.10 5.10 2.86
N THR A 121 -4.20 4.45 3.24
CA THR A 121 -5.55 4.90 2.87
C THR A 121 -5.94 6.25 3.48
N SER A 122 -5.38 6.61 4.63
CA SER A 122 -5.58 7.91 5.27
C SER A 122 -4.60 8.99 4.82
N ASP A 123 -3.62 8.64 3.99
CA ASP A 123 -2.46 9.49 3.64
C ASP A 123 -1.82 10.15 4.87
N TYR A 124 -1.74 9.39 5.96
CA TYR A 124 -1.25 9.89 7.26
C TYR A 124 0.15 10.51 7.18
N LEU A 125 0.98 10.00 6.27
CA LEU A 125 2.34 10.47 6.07
C LEU A 125 2.43 11.62 5.05
N ASN A 126 1.31 12.04 4.45
CA ASN A 126 1.27 12.98 3.34
C ASN A 126 2.25 12.59 2.20
N LYS A 127 2.29 11.29 1.90
CA LYS A 127 3.17 10.76 0.82
C LYS A 127 2.54 10.86 -0.56
N TRP A 128 1.23 11.11 -0.63
CA TRP A 128 0.58 11.29 -1.92
C TRP A 128 0.98 12.61 -2.56
N HIS A 129 1.68 12.53 -3.67
CA HIS A 129 2.05 13.69 -4.47
C HIS A 129 1.01 13.91 -5.56
N ALA A 130 0.15 14.89 -5.39
CA ALA A 130 -0.88 15.22 -6.37
C ALA A 130 -0.30 15.47 -7.77
N THR A 131 0.93 15.94 -7.86
CA THR A 131 1.70 16.04 -9.12
C THR A 131 2.48 14.76 -9.31
N ILE A 132 1.99 13.84 -10.13
CA ILE A 132 2.67 12.56 -10.41
C ILE A 132 3.92 12.71 -11.29
N TRP A 133 4.29 13.93 -11.60
CA TRP A 133 5.43 14.25 -12.42
C TRP A 133 6.71 14.41 -11.61
N ARG A 134 7.76 13.71 -12.00
CA ARG A 134 9.09 13.86 -11.41
C ARG A 134 10.04 14.50 -12.40
N SER A 135 10.92 15.38 -11.92
CA SER A 135 11.83 16.18 -12.77
C SER A 135 12.76 15.33 -13.66
N TYR A 136 13.04 14.11 -13.29
CA TYR A 136 13.88 13.17 -14.05
C TYR A 136 13.10 12.25 -15.03
N TRP A 137 11.75 12.26 -14.99
CA TRP A 137 10.92 11.46 -15.92
C TRP A 137 10.75 12.05 -17.32
N PRO A 138 10.91 13.36 -17.54
CA PRO A 138 10.73 13.99 -18.86
C PRO A 138 11.58 13.37 -19.98
N ALA A 139 12.69 12.72 -19.65
CA ALA A 139 13.52 12.02 -20.64
C ALA A 139 12.78 10.85 -21.32
N ASN A 140 11.76 10.27 -20.69
CA ASN A 140 10.96 9.18 -21.25
C ASN A 140 9.66 9.73 -21.87
N GLN A 141 9.64 9.85 -23.20
CA GLN A 141 8.47 10.39 -23.91
C GLN A 141 7.21 9.56 -23.72
N THR A 142 7.32 8.24 -23.72
CA THR A 142 6.15 7.34 -23.53
C THR A 142 5.54 7.56 -22.15
N LEU A 143 6.36 7.55 -21.11
CA LEU A 143 5.90 7.78 -19.74
C LEU A 143 5.28 9.18 -19.58
N ARG A 144 5.89 10.20 -20.17
CA ARG A 144 5.35 11.56 -20.18
C ARG A 144 3.96 11.62 -20.80
N ASN A 145 3.76 10.94 -21.94
CA ASN A 145 2.46 10.87 -22.59
C ASN A 145 1.43 10.16 -21.71
N MET A 146 1.81 9.06 -21.07
CA MET A 146 0.93 8.35 -20.13
C MET A 146 0.54 9.23 -18.96
N VAL A 147 1.49 9.91 -18.32
CA VAL A 147 1.23 10.81 -17.18
C VAL A 147 0.32 11.96 -17.60
N ASN A 148 0.57 12.60 -18.74
CA ASN A 148 -0.30 13.66 -19.24
C ASN A 148 -1.72 13.16 -19.51
N ASN A 149 -1.87 11.97 -20.09
CA ASN A 149 -3.17 11.35 -20.31
C ASN A 149 -3.90 11.09 -18.98
N ILE A 150 -3.20 10.54 -17.98
CA ILE A 150 -3.75 10.29 -16.65
C ILE A 150 -4.24 11.58 -16.00
N LEU A 151 -3.42 12.64 -16.02
CA LEU A 151 -3.78 13.93 -15.44
C LEU A 151 -4.98 14.58 -16.14
N ASN A 152 -5.08 14.44 -17.46
CA ASN A 152 -6.19 14.99 -18.24
C ASN A 152 -7.47 14.18 -18.07
N THR A 153 -7.37 12.85 -17.96
CA THR A 153 -8.53 11.95 -17.93
C THR A 153 -9.10 11.83 -16.52
N TRP A 154 -8.24 11.67 -15.51
CA TRP A 154 -8.63 11.34 -14.15
C TRP A 154 -8.41 12.48 -13.14
N GLY A 155 -7.51 13.39 -13.46
CA GLY A 155 -7.17 14.54 -12.63
C GLY A 155 -7.87 15.84 -13.08
N ASN A 156 -7.21 16.95 -12.83
CA ASN A 156 -7.65 18.28 -13.27
C ASN A 156 -6.75 18.88 -14.38
N GLY A 157 -6.00 18.05 -15.07
CA GLY A 157 -5.02 18.43 -16.09
C GLY A 157 -3.59 18.67 -15.55
N THR A 158 -3.44 18.92 -14.26
CA THR A 158 -2.13 19.19 -13.63
C THR A 158 -1.87 18.35 -12.38
N THR A 159 -2.91 17.99 -11.66
CA THR A 159 -2.83 17.22 -10.42
C THR A 159 -3.83 16.08 -10.40
N LEU A 160 -3.53 15.07 -9.60
CA LEU A 160 -4.38 13.91 -9.31
C LEU A 160 -4.41 13.74 -7.79
N SER A 161 -5.56 13.99 -7.18
CA SER A 161 -5.74 13.70 -5.76
C SER A 161 -5.85 12.20 -5.50
N GLN A 162 -5.61 11.76 -4.27
CA GLN A 162 -5.81 10.36 -3.88
C GLN A 162 -7.26 9.91 -4.09
N TYR A 163 -8.24 10.78 -3.86
CA TYR A 163 -9.65 10.49 -4.17
C TYR A 163 -9.89 10.29 -5.67
N GLN A 164 -9.37 11.16 -6.53
CA GLN A 164 -9.48 10.96 -7.99
C GLN A 164 -8.80 9.68 -8.44
N PHE A 165 -7.64 9.37 -7.86
CA PHE A 165 -6.94 8.12 -8.10
C PHE A 165 -7.81 6.90 -7.74
N SER A 166 -8.50 6.93 -6.60
CA SER A 166 -9.35 5.81 -6.16
C SER A 166 -10.50 5.52 -7.14
N GLN A 167 -10.81 6.44 -8.04
CA GLN A 167 -11.89 6.33 -9.04
C GLN A 167 -11.39 5.93 -10.44
N ILE A 168 -10.09 5.68 -10.64
CA ILE A 168 -9.55 5.27 -11.93
C ILE A 168 -10.12 3.90 -12.34
N THR A 169 -10.59 3.79 -13.59
CA THR A 169 -11.12 2.55 -14.18
C THR A 169 -10.24 2.01 -15.30
N SER A 170 -8.95 2.32 -15.28
CA SER A 170 -7.92 1.80 -16.16
C SER A 170 -6.77 1.23 -15.33
N VAL A 171 -6.52 -0.07 -15.42
CA VAL A 171 -5.47 -0.76 -14.64
C VAL A 171 -4.09 -0.17 -14.91
N SER A 172 -3.77 0.09 -16.17
CA SER A 172 -2.46 0.64 -16.57
C SER A 172 -2.28 2.07 -16.06
N ASP A 173 -3.34 2.90 -16.15
CA ASP A 173 -3.28 4.27 -15.65
C ASP A 173 -3.13 4.29 -14.13
N ALA A 174 -3.86 3.42 -13.43
CA ALA A 174 -3.74 3.29 -11.98
C ALA A 174 -2.33 2.84 -11.55
N ALA A 175 -1.73 1.87 -12.25
CA ALA A 175 -0.38 1.40 -11.95
C ALA A 175 0.66 2.52 -12.10
N VAL A 176 0.58 3.29 -13.20
CA VAL A 176 1.49 4.42 -13.47
C VAL A 176 1.23 5.59 -12.53
N ALA A 177 -0.02 5.90 -12.25
CA ALA A 177 -0.40 6.97 -11.32
C ALA A 177 0.14 6.70 -9.91
N PHE A 178 -0.04 5.48 -9.39
CA PHE A 178 0.48 5.08 -8.09
C PHE A 178 2.01 5.16 -8.05
N LEU A 179 2.68 4.62 -9.06
CA LEU A 179 4.13 4.70 -9.19
C LEU A 179 4.64 6.16 -9.12
N GLY A 180 3.95 7.08 -9.76
CA GLY A 180 4.35 8.48 -9.82
C GLY A 180 3.96 9.29 -8.59
N ALA A 181 2.74 9.08 -8.09
CA ALA A 181 2.20 9.89 -7.00
C ALA A 181 2.66 9.41 -5.62
N PHE A 182 2.86 8.12 -5.45
CA PHE A 182 3.21 7.53 -4.15
C PHE A 182 4.65 7.04 -4.10
N GLU A 183 5.05 6.12 -4.97
CA GLU A 183 6.38 5.52 -4.92
C GLU A 183 7.48 6.51 -5.34
N GLY A 184 7.28 7.23 -6.42
CA GLY A 184 8.16 8.28 -6.92
C GLY A 184 9.63 7.86 -7.14
N PRO A 185 9.92 6.70 -7.74
CA PRO A 185 11.28 6.23 -7.93
C PRO A 185 12.08 7.14 -8.86
N GLN A 186 13.40 7.17 -8.69
CA GLN A 186 14.29 7.94 -9.57
C GLN A 186 14.23 7.43 -11.02
N TYR A 187 14.19 6.12 -11.20
CA TYR A 187 14.09 5.46 -12.50
C TYR A 187 12.79 4.66 -12.56
N PRO A 188 11.74 5.19 -13.19
CA PRO A 188 10.43 4.56 -13.17
C PRO A 188 10.41 3.33 -14.10
N ASN A 189 10.48 2.16 -13.53
CA ASN A 189 10.27 0.90 -14.23
C ASN A 189 8.77 0.58 -14.26
N TYR A 190 8.02 1.22 -15.17
CA TYR A 190 6.56 1.20 -15.18
C TYR A 190 5.97 -0.07 -15.80
N GLN A 191 6.64 -0.68 -16.80
CA GLN A 191 6.06 -1.82 -17.52
C GLN A 191 5.85 -3.05 -16.62
N PRO A 192 6.82 -3.51 -15.83
CA PRO A 192 6.60 -4.61 -14.88
C PRO A 192 5.46 -4.34 -13.88
N ARG A 193 5.24 -3.08 -13.52
CA ARG A 193 4.15 -2.71 -12.61
C ARG A 193 2.78 -2.79 -13.29
N ILE A 194 2.70 -2.38 -14.56
CA ILE A 194 1.50 -2.57 -15.38
C ILE A 194 1.21 -4.06 -15.55
N ASP A 195 2.23 -4.87 -15.86
CA ASP A 195 2.07 -6.31 -16.06
C ASP A 195 1.59 -6.98 -14.76
N SER A 196 2.19 -6.65 -13.64
CA SER A 196 1.76 -7.13 -12.33
C SER A 196 0.34 -6.67 -11.99
N ALA A 197 0.00 -5.41 -12.27
CA ALA A 197 -1.35 -4.89 -12.03
C ALA A 197 -2.41 -5.62 -12.86
N ASN A 198 -2.13 -5.90 -14.13
CA ASN A 198 -3.02 -6.69 -14.97
C ASN A 198 -3.21 -8.12 -14.44
N ALA A 199 -2.14 -8.77 -13.97
CA ALA A 199 -2.22 -10.09 -13.36
C ALA A 199 -3.05 -10.06 -12.06
N VAL A 200 -2.83 -9.07 -11.21
CA VAL A 200 -3.62 -8.86 -9.99
C VAL A 200 -5.09 -8.61 -10.34
N TYR A 201 -5.38 -7.80 -11.36
CA TYR A 201 -6.75 -7.53 -11.79
C TYR A 201 -7.52 -8.81 -12.13
N GLN A 202 -6.88 -9.74 -12.86
CA GLN A 202 -7.48 -11.05 -13.14
C GLN A 202 -7.75 -11.87 -11.87
N ILE A 203 -6.88 -11.80 -10.89
CA ILE A 203 -7.09 -12.47 -9.58
C ILE A 203 -8.29 -11.83 -8.87
N LEU A 204 -8.38 -10.50 -8.85
CA LEU A 204 -9.45 -9.77 -8.17
C LEU A 204 -10.83 -9.99 -8.80
N GLN A 205 -10.90 -10.15 -10.12
CA GLN A 205 -12.16 -10.51 -10.81
C GLN A 205 -12.73 -11.85 -10.33
N GLY A 206 -11.89 -12.76 -9.85
CA GLY A 206 -12.29 -14.05 -9.27
C GLY A 206 -12.33 -14.05 -7.74
N ALA A 207 -12.13 -12.90 -7.10
CA ALA A 207 -12.11 -12.83 -5.64
C ALA A 207 -13.44 -13.29 -5.04
N PRO A 208 -13.41 -14.10 -3.97
CA PRO A 208 -14.62 -14.42 -3.23
C PRO A 208 -15.19 -13.14 -2.62
N PRO A 209 -16.50 -13.09 -2.38
CA PRO A 209 -17.09 -11.99 -1.63
C PRO A 209 -16.34 -11.79 -0.31
N GLY A 210 -15.97 -10.55 -0.03
CA GLY A 210 -15.29 -10.21 1.23
C GLY A 210 -16.07 -10.73 2.43
N PRO A 211 -15.40 -11.03 3.54
CA PRO A 211 -16.11 -11.26 4.77
C PRO A 211 -17.00 -10.04 5.01
N GLY A 212 -18.32 -10.24 5.03
CA GLY A 212 -19.26 -9.17 5.33
C GLY A 212 -18.77 -8.39 6.55
N PRO A 213 -19.25 -7.16 6.80
CA PRO A 213 -18.78 -6.35 7.92
C PRO A 213 -18.85 -7.22 9.18
N GLY A 214 -17.68 -7.71 9.58
CA GLY A 214 -17.55 -8.50 10.80
C GLY A 214 -18.09 -7.68 11.98
N PRO A 215 -18.48 -8.31 13.07
CA PRO A 215 -18.85 -7.58 14.27
C PRO A 215 -17.73 -6.59 14.55
N GLY A 216 -18.07 -5.30 14.58
CA GLY A 216 -17.10 -4.24 14.79
C GLY A 216 -16.23 -4.59 16.00
N PRO A 217 -14.96 -4.18 16.01
CA PRO A 217 -14.03 -4.55 17.07
C PRO A 217 -14.69 -4.31 18.41
N THR A 218 -14.75 -5.36 19.23
CA THR A 218 -15.27 -5.27 20.60
C THR A 218 -14.55 -4.11 21.29
N PRO A 219 -15.24 -3.16 21.91
CA PRO A 219 -14.59 -2.05 22.59
C PRO A 219 -13.57 -2.61 23.59
N ILE A 220 -12.31 -2.28 23.38
CA ILE A 220 -11.26 -2.62 24.33
C ILE A 220 -11.47 -1.70 25.53
N THR A 221 -11.99 -2.26 26.62
CA THR A 221 -12.36 -1.54 27.86
C THR A 221 -11.18 -1.22 28.76
N THR A 222 -9.96 -1.12 28.27
CA THR A 222 -8.80 -0.74 29.09
C THR A 222 -7.96 0.35 28.46
N GLY A 223 -8.22 1.56 28.87
CA GLY A 223 -7.29 2.58 29.35
C GLY A 223 -6.32 3.30 28.41
N LYS A 224 -6.18 2.95 27.13
CA LYS A 224 -5.56 3.83 26.11
C LYS A 224 -6.08 3.40 24.73
N MET A 225 -6.86 4.28 24.09
CA MET A 225 -7.26 4.04 22.71
C MET A 225 -6.01 3.93 21.83
N PRO A 226 -5.87 2.87 21.03
CA PRO A 226 -4.86 2.84 19.98
C PRO A 226 -5.04 4.04 19.05
N VAL A 227 -3.94 4.63 18.60
CA VAL A 227 -3.93 5.84 17.75
C VAL A 227 -4.84 5.70 16.51
N TRP A 228 -5.00 4.49 15.96
CA TRP A 228 -5.89 4.23 14.84
C TRP A 228 -7.40 4.38 15.16
N MET A 229 -7.81 4.26 16.43
CA MET A 229 -9.19 4.57 16.85
C MET A 229 -9.46 6.07 16.95
N MET A 230 -8.42 6.89 17.11
CA MET A 230 -8.56 8.35 17.14
C MET A 230 -8.76 8.96 15.74
N LEU A 231 -8.50 8.21 14.68
CA LEU A 231 -8.61 8.66 13.30
C LEU A 231 -10.00 8.45 12.69
N LYS A 232 -11.02 8.02 13.46
CA LYS A 232 -12.39 7.79 13.00
C LYS A 232 -13.38 8.98 12.96
N PRO A 233 -13.07 10.28 13.14
CA PRO A 233 -14.10 11.30 13.01
C PRO A 233 -14.34 11.83 11.60
N TRP A 234 -13.60 11.42 10.55
CA TRP A 234 -13.65 12.13 9.26
C TRP A 234 -14.48 11.49 8.15
N TYR A 235 -15.12 10.34 8.37
CA TYR A 235 -16.00 9.72 7.39
C TYR A 235 -17.50 9.93 7.68
N ARG A 236 -17.89 11.12 8.13
CA ARG A 236 -19.28 11.57 8.02
C ARG A 236 -19.29 13.04 7.64
N ARG A 237 -19.64 13.26 6.41
CA ARG A 237 -20.14 14.46 5.68
C ARG A 237 -19.24 14.83 4.51
N PHE A 238 -19.65 14.49 3.38
CA PHE A 238 -20.30 15.18 2.28
C PHE A 238 -20.62 14.18 1.18
#